data_27e16181ad859ed8e0343b7c023c7fd7
#
_entry.id   27e16181ad859ed8e0343b7c023c7fd7
#
_cell.length_a   1.000
_cell.length_b   1.000
_cell.length_c   1.000
_cell.angle_alpha   90.00
_cell.angle_beta   90.00
_cell.angle_gamma   90.00
#
_symmetry.space_group_name_H-M   'P 1'
#
loop_
_entity.id
_entity.type
_entity.pdbx_description
1 polymer ?
#
loop_
_entity_poly.entity_id
_entity_poly.type
_entity_poly.pdbx_seq_one_letter_code
_entity_poly.pdbx_strand_id
1 'polypeptide(L)'
;DNSNLYLEMQVVCKFYNGVSNLRILMIEEYDSNRFFNKKEKFNKRFTPYIKKNELDDVAENILKEFYPDALENIIPLSVTEFVRRLNLNLVEVTLTTDKSILGKMVFKDSEVDVIVDGKNSKLFVKGGTILVDPEIKEIRNEGSYNNTIAHECVHWIMHRINNEYNFIL
;
A
#
# COMPACT_ATOMS: atom_id res chain seq x y z
N ASP A 1 31.45 6.38 29.65
CA ASP A 1 30.29 7.18 29.23
C ASP A 1 29.81 6.68 27.87
N ASN A 2 28.66 6.02 27.86
CA ASN A 2 28.00 5.68 26.61
C ASN A 2 27.14 6.88 26.20
N SER A 3 27.66 7.72 25.32
CA SER A 3 26.89 8.79 24.69
C SER A 3 26.30 8.26 23.40
N ASN A 4 24.97 8.32 23.27
CA ASN A 4 24.27 7.98 22.04
C ASN A 4 24.27 9.20 21.11
N LEU A 5 24.76 9.01 19.88
CA LEU A 5 24.68 10.02 18.82
C LEU A 5 23.49 9.65 17.91
N TYR A 6 22.56 10.57 17.76
CA TYR A 6 21.43 10.45 16.84
C TYR A 6 21.70 11.27 15.59
N LEU A 7 21.48 10.66 14.42
CA LEU A 7 21.70 11.30 13.12
C LEU A 7 20.41 11.36 12.32
N GLU A 8 20.14 12.49 11.68
CA GLU A 8 19.12 12.65 10.65
C GLU A 8 19.78 12.47 9.28
N MET A 9 19.23 11.59 8.46
CA MET A 9 19.73 11.35 7.10
C MET A 9 18.64 11.59 6.07
N GLN A 10 18.97 12.37 5.04
CA GLN A 10 18.15 12.45 3.83
C GLN A 10 18.69 11.46 2.81
N VAL A 11 17.86 10.50 2.40
CA VAL A 11 18.24 9.46 1.46
C VAL A 11 17.27 9.41 0.28
N VAL A 12 17.79 9.12 -0.90
CA VAL A 12 16.99 8.73 -2.08
C VAL A 12 17.31 7.28 -2.36
N CYS A 13 16.27 6.49 -2.54
CA CYS A 13 16.40 5.06 -2.80
C CYS A 13 15.21 4.55 -3.62
N LYS A 14 15.38 3.42 -4.29
CA LYS A 14 14.28 2.67 -4.90
C LYS A 14 13.78 1.63 -3.91
N PHE A 15 12.47 1.62 -3.70
CA PHE A 15 11.79 0.72 -2.77
C PHE A 15 11.02 -0.39 -3.52
N TYR A 16 11.66 -1.05 -4.45
CA TYR A 16 11.10 -2.19 -5.13
C TYR A 16 11.84 -3.47 -4.71
N ASN A 17 11.12 -4.44 -4.12
CA ASN A 17 11.70 -5.64 -3.54
C ASN A 17 12.84 -5.38 -2.51
N GLY A 18 12.62 -4.40 -1.64
CA GLY A 18 13.58 -3.93 -0.66
C GLY A 18 14.20 -2.58 -1.03
N VAL A 19 15.09 -2.08 -0.18
CA VAL A 19 15.83 -0.84 -0.42
C VAL A 19 16.95 -1.11 -1.40
N SER A 20 16.91 -0.48 -2.57
CA SER A 20 17.98 -0.55 -3.56
C SER A 20 18.40 0.83 -4.04
N ASN A 21 19.62 0.95 -4.58
CA ASN A 21 20.18 2.21 -5.07
C ASN A 21 20.11 3.33 -4.02
N LEU A 22 20.41 3.00 -2.76
CA LEU A 22 20.44 3.96 -1.66
C LEU A 22 21.51 5.02 -1.95
N ARG A 23 21.08 6.27 -2.01
CA ARG A 23 21.97 7.43 -2.14
C ARG A 23 21.69 8.37 -0.98
N ILE A 24 22.69 8.56 -0.15
CA ILE A 24 22.63 9.52 0.95
C ILE A 24 22.90 10.91 0.36
N LEU A 25 21.97 11.83 0.58
CA LEU A 25 22.06 13.22 0.11
C LEU A 25 22.63 14.11 1.21
N MET A 26 22.31 13.82 2.47
CA MET A 26 22.70 14.65 3.62
C MET A 26 22.73 13.78 4.88
N ILE A 27 23.67 14.08 5.77
CA ILE A 27 23.74 13.55 7.13
C ILE A 27 23.97 14.74 8.05
N GLU A 28 23.12 14.91 9.03
CA GLU A 28 23.22 15.95 10.06
C GLU A 28 23.03 15.34 11.45
N GLU A 29 23.48 16.02 12.48
CA GLU A 29 23.15 15.67 13.85
C GLU A 29 21.65 15.88 14.07
N TYR A 30 20.99 14.91 14.70
CA TYR A 30 19.56 14.96 14.97
C TYR A 30 19.23 16.07 15.96
N ASP A 31 18.45 17.06 15.53
CA ASP A 31 17.91 18.11 16.39
C ASP A 31 16.41 17.87 16.61
N SER A 32 16.07 17.45 17.84
CA SER A 32 14.68 17.21 18.24
C SER A 32 13.77 18.42 18.04
N ASN A 33 14.27 19.65 18.18
CA ASN A 33 13.50 20.88 17.99
C ASN A 33 13.15 21.11 16.51
N ARG A 34 14.00 20.71 15.59
CA ARG A 34 13.75 20.75 14.14
C ARG A 34 12.65 19.79 13.73
N PHE A 35 12.57 18.62 14.36
CA PHE A 35 11.58 17.61 14.06
C PHE A 35 10.16 18.06 14.44
N PHE A 36 10.01 18.74 15.58
CA PHE A 36 8.71 19.26 16.03
C PHE A 36 8.21 20.45 15.19
N ASN A 37 9.08 21.18 14.53
CA ASN A 37 8.72 22.31 13.67
C ASN A 37 8.46 21.93 12.20
N LYS A 38 8.95 20.77 11.74
CA LYS A 38 8.60 20.17 10.44
C LYS A 38 7.30 19.34 10.53
N LYS A 39 6.24 19.95 11.01
CA LYS A 39 4.92 19.32 11.18
C LYS A 39 4.21 18.93 9.88
N GLU A 40 4.92 18.69 8.78
CA GLU A 40 4.22 18.59 7.51
C GLU A 40 4.84 17.65 6.49
N LYS A 41 4.90 16.36 6.69
CA LYS A 41 4.93 15.47 5.49
C LYS A 41 4.63 14.00 5.78
N PHE A 42 4.69 13.58 7.04
CA PHE A 42 4.37 12.20 7.37
C PHE A 42 3.41 12.17 8.57
N ASN A 43 2.38 11.36 8.49
CA ASN A 43 1.60 11.04 9.68
C ASN A 43 2.45 10.14 10.60
N LYS A 44 2.00 9.91 11.86
CA LYS A 44 2.69 9.06 12.84
C LYS A 44 3.02 7.63 12.35
N ARG A 45 2.57 7.24 11.15
CA ARG A 45 2.76 5.93 10.53
C ARG A 45 3.66 6.00 9.29
N PHE A 46 4.40 7.10 9.09
CA PHE A 46 5.26 7.30 7.92
C PHE A 46 4.52 7.16 6.56
N THR A 47 3.21 7.36 6.57
CA THR A 47 2.43 7.38 5.34
C THR A 47 2.63 8.72 4.65
N PRO A 48 3.05 8.76 3.39
CA PRO A 48 3.22 10.02 2.67
C PRO A 48 1.87 10.77 2.61
N TYR A 49 1.92 12.06 2.93
CA TYR A 49 0.76 12.92 2.75
C TYR A 49 0.74 13.39 1.29
N ILE A 50 -0.27 12.97 0.55
CA ILE A 50 -0.48 13.35 -0.86
C ILE A 50 -1.55 14.43 -0.89
N LYS A 51 -1.23 15.58 -1.46
CA LYS A 51 -2.20 16.65 -1.66
C LYS A 51 -3.13 16.28 -2.82
N LYS A 52 -4.37 16.78 -2.77
CA LYS A 52 -5.38 16.47 -3.78
C LYS A 52 -4.91 16.81 -5.21
N ASN A 53 -4.17 17.89 -5.38
CA ASN A 53 -3.61 18.30 -6.67
C ASN A 53 -2.38 17.52 -7.14
N GLU A 54 -1.87 16.59 -6.31
CA GLU A 54 -0.72 15.72 -6.61
C GLU A 54 -1.17 14.28 -6.94
N LEU A 55 -2.48 13.99 -6.79
CA LEU A 55 -2.99 12.62 -6.96
C LEU A 55 -2.79 12.08 -8.38
N ASP A 56 -3.00 12.92 -9.41
CA ASP A 56 -2.83 12.52 -10.79
C ASP A 56 -1.37 12.21 -11.10
N ASP A 57 -0.43 13.05 -10.63
CA ASP A 57 1.01 12.83 -10.79
C ASP A 57 1.46 11.54 -10.09
N VAL A 58 0.94 11.29 -8.89
CA VAL A 58 1.23 10.05 -8.14
C VAL A 58 0.70 8.83 -8.88
N ALA A 59 -0.54 8.89 -9.38
CA ALA A 59 -1.15 7.81 -10.15
C ALA A 59 -0.36 7.53 -11.44
N GLU A 60 0.01 8.58 -12.17
CA GLU A 60 0.83 8.46 -13.38
C GLU A 60 2.19 7.84 -13.10
N ASN A 61 2.85 8.23 -12.01
CA ASN A 61 4.15 7.65 -11.61
C ASN A 61 4.01 6.16 -11.23
N ILE A 62 2.94 5.79 -10.54
CA ILE A 62 2.64 4.37 -10.25
C ILE A 62 2.46 3.59 -11.53
N LEU A 63 1.69 4.11 -12.49
CA LEU A 63 1.49 3.45 -13.78
C LEU A 63 2.78 3.38 -14.59
N LYS A 64 3.58 4.44 -14.63
CA LYS A 64 4.90 4.42 -15.29
C LYS A 64 5.82 3.32 -14.75
N GLU A 65 5.77 3.09 -13.45
CA GLU A 65 6.63 2.09 -12.80
C GLU A 65 6.10 0.67 -12.98
N PHE A 66 4.79 0.46 -12.78
CA PHE A 66 4.21 -0.88 -12.68
C PHE A 66 3.37 -1.29 -13.88
N TYR A 67 2.85 -0.34 -14.67
CA TYR A 67 1.99 -0.63 -15.80
C TYR A 67 2.15 0.38 -16.95
N PRO A 68 3.37 0.55 -17.52
CA PRO A 68 3.66 1.59 -18.50
C PRO A 68 2.77 1.49 -19.76
N ASP A 69 2.41 0.28 -20.20
CA ASP A 69 1.57 0.08 -21.38
C ASP A 69 0.21 0.79 -21.27
N ALA A 70 -0.30 0.99 -20.04
CA ALA A 70 -1.55 1.70 -19.80
C ALA A 70 -1.47 3.21 -20.08
N LEU A 71 -0.27 3.76 -20.13
CA LEU A 71 -0.03 5.16 -20.47
C LEU A 71 0.32 5.35 -21.95
N GLU A 72 0.91 4.34 -22.56
CA GLU A 72 1.31 4.38 -23.97
C GLU A 72 0.15 4.10 -24.94
N ASN A 73 -0.84 3.35 -24.49
CA ASN A 73 -1.96 2.89 -25.29
C ASN A 73 -3.30 3.29 -24.66
N ILE A 74 -4.27 3.62 -25.50
CA ILE A 74 -5.66 3.86 -25.05
C ILE A 74 -6.33 2.50 -24.83
N ILE A 75 -5.97 1.84 -23.73
CA ILE A 75 -6.52 0.56 -23.33
C ILE A 75 -7.20 0.68 -21.96
N PRO A 76 -8.27 -0.07 -21.70
CA PRO A 76 -8.82 -0.15 -20.34
C PRO A 76 -7.80 -0.72 -19.37
N LEU A 77 -7.63 -0.09 -18.21
CA LEU A 77 -6.77 -0.61 -17.15
C LEU A 77 -7.32 -1.97 -16.65
N SER A 78 -6.57 -3.03 -16.88
CA SER A 78 -6.89 -4.35 -16.32
C SER A 78 -6.36 -4.45 -14.90
N VAL A 79 -7.24 -4.43 -13.91
CA VAL A 79 -6.82 -4.56 -12.50
C VAL A 79 -6.21 -5.92 -12.20
N THR A 80 -6.65 -6.98 -12.87
CA THR A 80 -6.08 -8.34 -12.74
C THR A 80 -4.63 -8.36 -13.22
N GLU A 81 -4.36 -7.70 -14.36
CA GLU A 81 -2.99 -7.56 -14.87
C GLU A 81 -2.15 -6.70 -13.93
N PHE A 82 -2.71 -5.65 -13.35
CA PHE A 82 -2.03 -4.81 -12.38
C PHE A 82 -1.64 -5.58 -11.11
N VAL A 83 -2.56 -6.38 -10.56
CA VAL A 83 -2.29 -7.32 -9.45
C VAL A 83 -1.15 -8.26 -9.79
N ARG A 84 -1.17 -8.86 -10.99
CA ARG A 84 -0.13 -9.77 -11.48
C ARG A 84 1.24 -9.07 -11.57
N ARG A 85 1.30 -7.86 -12.09
CA ARG A 85 2.54 -7.08 -12.22
C ARG A 85 3.13 -6.69 -10.88
N LEU A 86 2.29 -6.49 -9.87
CA LEU A 86 2.71 -6.25 -8.49
C LEU A 86 3.11 -7.54 -7.75
N ASN A 87 3.00 -8.72 -8.40
CA ASN A 87 3.23 -10.03 -7.80
C ASN A 87 2.36 -10.27 -6.56
N LEU A 88 1.09 -9.85 -6.63
CA LEU A 88 0.10 -10.02 -5.59
C LEU A 88 -0.83 -11.19 -5.89
N ASN A 89 -1.42 -11.76 -4.85
CA ASN A 89 -2.50 -12.72 -4.96
C ASN A 89 -3.85 -12.00 -4.81
N LEU A 90 -4.88 -12.50 -5.50
CA LEU A 90 -6.25 -12.02 -5.39
C LEU A 90 -7.13 -13.18 -4.93
N VAL A 91 -7.87 -12.98 -3.84
CA VAL A 91 -8.80 -13.98 -3.28
C VAL A 91 -10.16 -13.33 -3.08
N GLU A 92 -11.18 -13.93 -3.69
CA GLU A 92 -12.57 -13.51 -3.52
C GLU A 92 -13.16 -14.18 -2.26
N VAL A 93 -13.59 -13.35 -1.30
CA VAL A 93 -14.21 -13.82 -0.06
C VAL A 93 -15.04 -12.70 0.57
N THR A 94 -16.16 -13.04 1.18
CA THR A 94 -16.96 -12.08 1.95
C THR A 94 -16.25 -11.74 3.26
N LEU A 95 -15.99 -10.45 3.49
CA LEU A 95 -15.25 -9.96 4.66
C LEU A 95 -16.17 -9.63 5.83
N THR A 96 -17.35 -9.04 5.57
CA THR A 96 -18.32 -8.66 6.59
C THR A 96 -19.74 -8.91 6.10
N THR A 97 -20.64 -9.28 7.00
CA THR A 97 -22.06 -9.53 6.65
C THR A 97 -22.80 -8.27 6.24
N ASP A 98 -22.45 -7.13 6.82
CA ASP A 98 -23.04 -5.81 6.54
C ASP A 98 -22.41 -5.10 5.32
N LYS A 99 -21.41 -5.75 4.67
CA LYS A 99 -20.66 -5.19 3.55
C LYS A 99 -19.97 -3.86 3.86
N SER A 100 -19.64 -3.61 5.11
CA SER A 100 -18.87 -2.42 5.53
C SER A 100 -17.42 -2.47 5.05
N ILE A 101 -16.86 -3.66 4.87
CA ILE A 101 -15.51 -3.90 4.32
C ILE A 101 -15.63 -4.68 3.03
N LEU A 102 -15.24 -4.06 1.92
CA LEU A 102 -15.35 -4.62 0.58
C LEU A 102 -14.03 -5.15 0.03
N GLY A 103 -12.90 -4.64 0.53
CA GLY A 103 -11.56 -5.07 0.19
C GLY A 103 -10.61 -4.99 1.37
N LYS A 104 -9.53 -5.74 1.33
CA LYS A 104 -8.50 -5.74 2.36
C LYS A 104 -7.16 -6.19 1.80
N MET A 105 -6.13 -5.35 1.97
CA MET A 105 -4.75 -5.73 1.71
C MET A 105 -4.14 -6.46 2.90
N VAL A 106 -3.57 -7.63 2.67
CA VAL A 106 -2.87 -8.44 3.68
C VAL A 106 -1.36 -8.32 3.44
N PHE A 107 -0.67 -7.61 4.34
CA PHE A 107 0.76 -7.31 4.19
C PHE A 107 1.67 -8.44 4.70
N LYS A 108 1.24 -9.19 5.71
CA LYS A 108 1.98 -10.29 6.34
C LYS A 108 1.09 -11.49 6.50
N ASP A 109 1.69 -12.67 6.57
CA ASP A 109 0.98 -13.91 6.87
C ASP A 109 0.15 -13.74 8.14
N SER A 110 -1.17 -13.93 8.03
CA SER A 110 -2.10 -13.73 9.14
C SER A 110 -3.40 -14.50 8.95
N GLU A 111 -4.09 -14.73 10.07
CA GLU A 111 -5.50 -15.15 10.06
C GLU A 111 -6.39 -13.92 9.89
N VAL A 112 -7.37 -14.01 9.00
CA VAL A 112 -8.35 -12.97 8.72
C VAL A 112 -9.74 -13.54 8.99
N ASP A 113 -10.57 -12.78 9.70
CA ASP A 113 -11.98 -13.13 9.87
C ASP A 113 -12.72 -12.90 8.54
N VAL A 114 -13.47 -13.89 8.11
CA VAL A 114 -14.22 -13.93 6.86
C VAL A 114 -15.60 -14.57 7.09
N ILE A 115 -16.50 -14.39 6.14
CA ILE A 115 -17.82 -15.01 6.16
C ILE A 115 -17.84 -16.15 5.13
N VAL A 116 -18.08 -17.37 5.61
CA VAL A 116 -18.26 -18.57 4.78
C VAL A 116 -19.60 -19.18 5.11
N ASP A 117 -20.47 -19.38 4.11
CA ASP A 117 -21.84 -19.91 4.27
C ASP A 117 -22.64 -19.15 5.35
N GLY A 118 -22.48 -17.81 5.38
CA GLY A 118 -23.16 -16.93 6.34
C GLY A 118 -22.66 -17.02 7.78
N LYS A 119 -21.54 -17.70 8.04
CA LYS A 119 -20.94 -17.86 9.36
C LYS A 119 -19.54 -17.24 9.43
N ASN A 120 -19.23 -16.69 10.58
CA ASN A 120 -17.86 -16.23 10.87
C ASN A 120 -16.87 -17.40 10.85
N SER A 121 -15.83 -17.25 10.07
CA SER A 121 -14.75 -18.22 9.90
C SER A 121 -13.41 -17.51 9.88
N LYS A 122 -12.33 -18.24 10.09
CA LYS A 122 -10.97 -17.72 9.95
C LYS A 122 -10.30 -18.31 8.72
N LEU A 123 -9.69 -17.46 7.94
CA LEU A 123 -8.91 -17.81 6.77
C LEU A 123 -7.44 -17.45 6.99
N PHE A 124 -6.54 -18.42 6.91
CA PHE A 124 -5.11 -18.11 6.88
C PHE A 124 -4.74 -17.58 5.50
N VAL A 125 -4.12 -16.42 5.46
CA VAL A 125 -3.78 -15.68 4.24
C VAL A 125 -2.31 -15.31 4.26
N LYS A 126 -1.63 -15.53 3.15
CA LYS A 126 -0.24 -15.09 2.98
C LYS A 126 -0.15 -13.58 2.75
N GLY A 127 0.96 -12.98 3.18
CA GLY A 127 1.29 -11.60 2.85
C GLY A 127 1.35 -11.40 1.33
N GLY A 128 1.00 -10.21 0.88
CA GLY A 128 0.87 -9.91 -0.55
C GLY A 128 -0.44 -10.42 -1.17
N THR A 129 -1.49 -10.60 -0.37
CA THR A 129 -2.81 -11.03 -0.84
C THR A 129 -3.84 -9.91 -0.69
N ILE A 130 -4.59 -9.66 -1.74
CA ILE A 130 -5.78 -8.82 -1.74
C ILE A 130 -6.99 -9.73 -1.51
N LEU A 131 -7.78 -9.44 -0.48
CA LEU A 131 -9.10 -10.01 -0.28
C LEU A 131 -10.13 -9.04 -0.84
N VAL A 132 -11.11 -9.54 -1.59
CA VAL A 132 -12.17 -8.71 -2.18
C VAL A 132 -13.51 -9.44 -2.09
N ASP A 133 -14.56 -8.70 -1.74
CA ASP A 133 -15.91 -9.27 -1.69
C ASP A 133 -16.47 -9.41 -3.12
N PRO A 134 -16.78 -10.63 -3.59
CA PRO A 134 -17.27 -10.84 -4.96
C PRO A 134 -18.66 -10.22 -5.20
N GLU A 135 -19.48 -10.08 -4.15
CA GLU A 135 -20.84 -9.52 -4.26
C GLU A 135 -20.86 -8.03 -4.63
N ILE A 136 -19.70 -7.33 -4.61
CA ILE A 136 -19.61 -5.93 -5.08
C ILE A 136 -20.11 -5.82 -6.53
N LYS A 137 -19.84 -6.82 -7.36
CA LYS A 137 -20.26 -6.84 -8.78
C LYS A 137 -21.78 -6.78 -8.90
N GLU A 138 -22.48 -7.48 -8.01
CA GLU A 138 -23.95 -7.57 -8.00
C GLU A 138 -24.59 -6.38 -7.29
N ILE A 139 -24.05 -5.99 -6.12
CA ILE A 139 -24.61 -4.91 -5.29
C ILE A 139 -24.37 -3.53 -5.92
N ARG A 140 -23.23 -3.38 -6.62
CA ARG A 140 -22.83 -2.12 -7.27
C ARG A 140 -22.65 -2.31 -8.77
N ASN A 141 -21.44 -2.67 -9.20
CA ASN A 141 -21.06 -2.97 -10.58
C ASN A 141 -19.60 -3.43 -10.66
N GLU A 142 -19.21 -3.91 -11.85
CA GLU A 142 -17.83 -4.34 -12.15
C GLU A 142 -16.81 -3.21 -11.94
N GLY A 143 -17.16 -1.97 -12.25
CA GLY A 143 -16.28 -0.82 -12.04
C GLY A 143 -15.94 -0.59 -10.56
N SER A 144 -16.92 -0.77 -9.66
CA SER A 144 -16.72 -0.69 -8.21
C SER A 144 -15.82 -1.82 -7.70
N TYR A 145 -16.00 -3.02 -8.23
CA TYR A 145 -15.12 -4.16 -7.92
C TYR A 145 -13.68 -3.89 -8.34
N ASN A 146 -13.48 -3.44 -9.57
CA ASN A 146 -12.16 -3.10 -10.10
C ASN A 146 -11.50 -1.96 -9.32
N ASN A 147 -12.28 -0.94 -8.94
CA ASN A 147 -11.79 0.17 -8.13
C ASN A 147 -11.37 -0.28 -6.73
N THR A 148 -12.09 -1.21 -6.11
CA THR A 148 -11.71 -1.79 -4.81
C THR A 148 -10.37 -2.49 -4.91
N ILE A 149 -10.15 -3.33 -5.92
CA ILE A 149 -8.87 -4.01 -6.13
C ILE A 149 -7.73 -3.01 -6.37
N ALA A 150 -7.96 -2.00 -7.23
CA ALA A 150 -6.96 -0.97 -7.49
C ALA A 150 -6.58 -0.20 -6.21
N HIS A 151 -7.56 0.10 -5.35
CA HIS A 151 -7.36 0.73 -4.06
C HIS A 151 -6.44 -0.11 -3.15
N GLU A 152 -6.66 -1.42 -3.08
CA GLU A 152 -5.81 -2.32 -2.29
C GLU A 152 -4.39 -2.46 -2.88
N CYS A 153 -4.25 -2.38 -4.21
CA CYS A 153 -2.93 -2.29 -4.86
C CYS A 153 -2.17 -1.03 -4.43
N VAL A 154 -2.85 0.11 -4.35
CA VAL A 154 -2.24 1.37 -3.86
C VAL A 154 -1.83 1.24 -2.39
N HIS A 155 -2.65 0.59 -1.56
CA HIS A 155 -2.24 0.29 -0.18
C HIS A 155 -0.95 -0.53 -0.13
N TRP A 156 -0.80 -1.54 -0.97
CA TRP A 156 0.44 -2.31 -1.07
C TRP A 156 1.63 -1.45 -1.42
N ILE A 157 1.53 -0.65 -2.48
CA ILE A 157 2.62 0.21 -2.95
C ILE A 157 3.04 1.22 -1.88
N MET A 158 2.07 1.86 -1.23
CA MET A 158 2.32 2.98 -0.31
C MET A 158 2.69 2.55 1.11
N HIS A 159 2.22 1.39 1.57
CA HIS A 159 2.33 1.00 2.97
C HIS A 159 3.15 -0.26 3.22
N ARG A 160 3.58 -0.99 2.16
CA ARG A 160 4.36 -2.22 2.30
C ARG A 160 5.59 -2.02 3.18
N ILE A 161 6.32 -0.95 2.95
CA ILE A 161 7.55 -0.65 3.68
C ILE A 161 7.30 -0.53 5.18
N ASN A 162 6.23 0.18 5.58
CA ASN A 162 5.88 0.34 6.99
C ASN A 162 5.47 -0.97 7.66
N ASN A 163 4.97 -1.93 6.89
CA ASN A 163 4.52 -3.22 7.39
C ASN A 163 5.61 -4.30 7.36
N GLU A 164 6.55 -4.23 6.40
CA GLU A 164 7.68 -5.16 6.31
C GLU A 164 8.79 -4.82 7.31
N TYR A 165 9.07 -3.53 7.45
CA TYR A 165 10.05 -3.03 8.40
C TYR A 165 9.30 -2.49 9.61
N ASN A 166 9.22 -3.26 10.70
CA ASN A 166 8.85 -2.70 12.00
C ASN A 166 9.95 -1.71 12.38
N PHE A 167 9.84 -0.46 11.96
CA PHE A 167 10.66 0.60 12.52
C PHE A 167 10.28 0.74 13.98
N ILE A 168 11.07 0.12 14.83
CA ILE A 168 11.06 0.35 16.27
C ILE A 168 11.64 1.76 16.44
N LEU A 169 10.78 2.70 16.74
CA LEU A 169 11.17 3.99 17.29
C LEU A 169 11.25 3.89 18.79
#